data_8ab830ced9f8ca9a37069aa626569f92
#
_entry.id   8ab830ced9f8ca9a37069aa626569f92
#
_cell.length_a   1.000
_cell.length_b   1.000
_cell.length_c   1.000
_cell.angle_alpha   90.00
_cell.angle_beta   90.00
_cell.angle_gamma   90.00
#
_symmetry.space_group_name_H-M   'P 1'
#
loop_
_entity.id
_entity.type
_entity.pdbx_description
1 polymer ?
#
loop_
_entity_poly.entity_id
_entity_poly.type
_entity_poly.pdbx_seq_one_letter_code
_entity_poly.pdbx_strand_id
1 'polypeptide(L)'
;ANLGLGCGAPIGHLAPQPGETVLDLGSGAGIDAFLAARRVGPSGHVIGVDMTPEMLDKARAGAARMGFAQVEFRAGRLEALPVDDASVDAVTSNCVINLVPDKPAVFREIARVLKPGGRLVVSDIVLERPLPAALAADLLGYVGCISGADQKASYFAGLAEAGLADIEVLRDVDYLETMLQAMPEEVEALLARTGTTLAEVQGTVRSVTYRARP
;
A
#
# COMPACT_ATOMS: atom_id res chain seq x y z
N ALA A 1 -18.64 1.85 6.00
CA ALA A 1 -18.00 3.05 6.51
C ALA A 1 -16.56 3.06 5.99
N ASN A 2 -16.22 4.04 5.18
CA ASN A 2 -14.83 4.28 4.76
C ASN A 2 -14.16 4.97 5.95
N LEU A 3 -13.36 4.23 6.70
CA LEU A 3 -12.70 4.75 7.91
C LEU A 3 -11.54 5.71 7.60
N GLY A 4 -11.29 6.04 6.33
CA GLY A 4 -10.23 6.99 5.94
C GLY A 4 -8.80 6.55 6.28
N LEU A 5 -8.61 5.28 6.66
CA LEU A 5 -7.34 4.72 7.12
C LEU A 5 -6.38 4.33 5.99
N GLY A 6 -6.76 4.56 4.72
CA GLY A 6 -5.85 4.36 3.59
C GLY A 6 -4.78 5.44 3.55
N CYS A 7 -3.51 5.04 3.38
CA CYS A 7 -2.39 5.96 3.29
C CYS A 7 -2.42 6.84 2.02
N GLY A 8 -3.35 6.59 1.09
CA GLY A 8 -3.48 7.35 -0.14
C GLY A 8 -4.54 6.80 -1.09
N ALA A 9 -4.49 7.26 -2.33
CA ALA A 9 -5.35 6.81 -3.44
C ALA A 9 -4.48 6.40 -4.64
N PRO A 10 -3.74 5.28 -4.56
CA PRO A 10 -2.74 4.91 -5.55
C PRO A 10 -3.33 4.71 -6.96
N ILE A 11 -4.58 4.24 -7.07
CA ILE A 11 -5.26 3.99 -8.36
C ILE A 11 -5.37 5.25 -9.23
N GLY A 12 -5.51 6.43 -8.63
CA GLY A 12 -5.53 7.69 -9.37
C GLY A 12 -4.21 7.94 -10.09
N HIS A 13 -3.10 7.67 -9.44
CA HIS A 13 -1.73 7.82 -9.96
C HIS A 13 -1.30 6.64 -10.85
N LEU A 14 -1.78 5.43 -10.58
CA LEU A 14 -1.55 4.25 -11.42
C LEU A 14 -2.10 4.46 -12.82
N ALA A 15 -3.23 5.15 -12.92
CA ALA A 15 -3.93 5.46 -14.15
C ALA A 15 -4.10 4.23 -15.08
N PRO A 16 -4.78 3.16 -14.62
CA PRO A 16 -4.97 1.97 -15.44
C PRO A 16 -5.61 2.30 -16.78
N GLN A 17 -5.15 1.63 -17.86
CA GLN A 17 -5.64 1.81 -19.22
C GLN A 17 -6.62 0.70 -19.63
N PRO A 18 -7.55 0.95 -20.54
CA PRO A 18 -8.42 -0.08 -21.08
C PRO A 18 -7.65 -1.28 -21.61
N GLY A 19 -8.05 -2.48 -21.19
CA GLY A 19 -7.44 -3.73 -21.61
C GLY A 19 -6.22 -4.20 -20.79
N GLU A 20 -5.72 -3.39 -19.84
CA GLU A 20 -4.60 -3.78 -18.98
C GLU A 20 -5.00 -4.84 -17.94
N THR A 21 -3.99 -5.61 -17.53
CA THR A 21 -4.05 -6.46 -16.34
C THR A 21 -3.45 -5.73 -15.14
N VAL A 22 -4.23 -5.53 -14.10
CA VAL A 22 -3.83 -4.82 -12.87
C VAL A 22 -3.81 -5.80 -11.69
N LEU A 23 -2.76 -5.76 -10.88
CA LEU A 23 -2.66 -6.49 -9.62
C LEU A 23 -2.80 -5.53 -8.44
N ASP A 24 -3.71 -5.86 -7.52
CA ASP A 24 -3.94 -5.16 -6.26
C ASP A 24 -3.41 -5.99 -5.08
N LEU A 25 -2.35 -5.53 -4.44
CA LEU A 25 -1.68 -6.20 -3.34
C LEU A 25 -2.35 -5.86 -2.00
N GLY A 26 -2.75 -6.89 -1.25
CA GLY A 26 -3.52 -6.73 -0.02
C GLY A 26 -4.86 -6.07 -0.30
N SER A 27 -5.59 -6.62 -1.27
CA SER A 27 -6.81 -6.03 -1.84
C SER A 27 -7.95 -5.86 -0.83
N GLY A 28 -7.87 -6.49 0.35
CA GLY A 28 -8.90 -6.41 1.37
C GLY A 28 -10.29 -6.72 0.81
N ALA A 29 -11.27 -5.83 1.06
CA ALA A 29 -12.62 -5.95 0.53
C ALA A 29 -12.76 -5.50 -0.94
N GLY A 30 -11.66 -5.20 -1.64
CA GLY A 30 -11.61 -4.99 -3.09
C GLY A 30 -11.82 -3.55 -3.57
N ILE A 31 -11.67 -2.53 -2.73
CA ILE A 31 -11.98 -1.14 -3.11
C ILE A 31 -11.09 -0.68 -4.27
N ASP A 32 -9.77 -0.82 -4.16
CA ASP A 32 -8.83 -0.40 -5.20
C ASP A 32 -8.95 -1.29 -6.44
N ALA A 33 -9.17 -2.60 -6.28
CA ALA A 33 -9.48 -3.51 -7.38
C ALA A 33 -10.73 -3.08 -8.18
N PHE A 34 -11.81 -2.64 -7.50
CA PHE A 34 -13.01 -2.17 -8.20
C PHE A 34 -12.80 -0.84 -8.93
N LEU A 35 -12.00 0.06 -8.35
CA LEU A 35 -11.61 1.30 -9.03
C LEU A 35 -10.77 1.01 -10.27
N ALA A 36 -9.84 0.05 -10.19
CA ALA A 36 -9.05 -0.42 -11.32
C ALA A 36 -9.95 -1.05 -12.40
N ALA A 37 -10.91 -1.91 -12.02
CA ALA A 37 -11.82 -2.59 -12.93
C ALA A 37 -12.65 -1.62 -13.79
N ARG A 38 -13.08 -0.50 -13.23
CA ARG A 38 -13.78 0.56 -13.97
C ARG A 38 -12.90 1.20 -15.04
N ARG A 39 -11.58 1.28 -14.79
CA ARG A 39 -10.61 1.90 -15.70
C ARG A 39 -10.20 0.97 -16.81
N VAL A 40 -9.88 -0.30 -16.47
CA VAL A 40 -9.44 -1.28 -17.48
C VAL A 40 -10.59 -1.75 -18.37
N GLY A 41 -11.83 -1.59 -17.92
CA GLY A 41 -13.02 -1.97 -18.70
C GLY A 41 -13.19 -3.48 -18.85
N PRO A 42 -14.16 -3.93 -19.68
CA PRO A 42 -14.49 -5.35 -19.82
C PRO A 42 -13.44 -6.17 -20.57
N SER A 43 -12.53 -5.53 -21.30
CA SER A 43 -11.41 -6.19 -21.99
C SER A 43 -10.15 -6.32 -21.15
N GLY A 44 -10.10 -5.63 -19.99
CA GLY A 44 -9.00 -5.72 -19.04
C GLY A 44 -9.23 -6.82 -18.01
N HIS A 45 -8.27 -6.95 -17.10
CA HIS A 45 -8.33 -7.92 -16.01
C HIS A 45 -7.79 -7.31 -14.71
N VAL A 46 -8.40 -7.67 -13.58
CA VAL A 46 -7.92 -7.23 -12.27
C VAL A 46 -7.78 -8.42 -11.34
N ILE A 47 -6.62 -8.57 -10.75
CA ILE A 47 -6.32 -9.60 -9.76
C ILE A 47 -6.13 -8.91 -8.41
N GLY A 48 -6.97 -9.25 -7.42
CA GLY A 48 -6.75 -8.87 -6.03
C GLY A 48 -6.13 -10.03 -5.26
N VAL A 49 -5.06 -9.78 -4.52
CA VAL A 49 -4.44 -10.79 -3.65
C VAL A 49 -4.57 -10.35 -2.20
N ASP A 50 -5.10 -11.23 -1.35
CA ASP A 50 -5.18 -11.04 0.10
C ASP A 50 -5.00 -12.37 0.84
N MET A 51 -4.50 -12.33 2.06
CA MET A 51 -4.31 -13.54 2.88
C MET A 51 -5.52 -13.85 3.77
N THR A 52 -6.47 -12.93 3.91
CA THR A 52 -7.59 -12.98 4.85
C THR A 52 -8.85 -13.52 4.16
N PRO A 53 -9.32 -14.74 4.50
CA PRO A 53 -10.48 -15.36 3.84
C PRO A 53 -11.73 -14.47 3.90
N GLU A 54 -12.01 -13.84 5.03
CA GLU A 54 -13.19 -12.98 5.24
C GLU A 54 -13.16 -11.73 4.35
N MET A 55 -11.96 -11.20 4.04
CA MET A 55 -11.81 -10.08 3.11
C MET A 55 -12.05 -10.53 1.68
N LEU A 56 -11.49 -11.68 1.30
CA LEU A 56 -11.71 -12.26 -0.03
C LEU A 56 -13.19 -12.57 -0.30
N ASP A 57 -13.91 -13.08 0.70
CA ASP A 57 -15.35 -13.36 0.56
C ASP A 57 -16.16 -12.07 0.37
N LYS A 58 -15.85 -11.01 1.11
CA LYS A 58 -16.45 -9.68 0.93
C LYS A 58 -16.14 -9.10 -0.45
N ALA A 59 -14.88 -9.24 -0.90
CA ALA A 59 -14.43 -8.75 -2.20
C ALA A 59 -15.14 -9.48 -3.35
N ARG A 60 -15.22 -10.81 -3.31
CA ARG A 60 -15.95 -11.63 -4.30
C ARG A 60 -17.44 -11.29 -4.35
N ALA A 61 -18.09 -11.17 -3.19
CA ALA A 61 -19.48 -10.74 -3.12
C ALA A 61 -19.68 -9.32 -3.67
N GLY A 62 -18.73 -8.42 -3.41
CA GLY A 62 -18.71 -7.06 -3.97
C GLY A 62 -18.62 -7.06 -5.50
N ALA A 63 -17.68 -7.83 -6.07
CA ALA A 63 -17.50 -7.95 -7.51
C ALA A 63 -18.76 -8.50 -8.21
N ALA A 64 -19.34 -9.56 -7.65
CA ALA A 64 -20.57 -10.16 -8.17
C ALA A 64 -21.74 -9.16 -8.17
N ARG A 65 -21.92 -8.42 -7.05
CA ARG A 65 -22.99 -7.40 -6.93
C ARG A 65 -22.82 -6.26 -7.93
N MET A 66 -21.57 -5.87 -8.23
CA MET A 66 -21.26 -4.79 -9.18
C MET A 66 -21.15 -5.26 -10.64
N GLY A 67 -21.25 -6.58 -10.91
CA GLY A 67 -21.15 -7.14 -12.25
C GLY A 67 -19.74 -7.08 -12.85
N PHE A 68 -18.70 -7.07 -12.03
CA PHE A 68 -17.30 -7.04 -12.48
C PHE A 68 -16.80 -8.46 -12.79
N ALA A 69 -17.16 -8.99 -13.96
CA ALA A 69 -16.73 -10.33 -14.40
C ALA A 69 -15.22 -10.44 -14.66
N GLN A 70 -14.53 -9.30 -14.88
CA GLN A 70 -13.09 -9.21 -15.16
C GLN A 70 -12.25 -9.10 -13.87
N VAL A 71 -12.86 -9.18 -12.67
CA VAL A 71 -12.13 -9.11 -11.39
C VAL A 71 -12.12 -10.48 -10.74
N GLU A 72 -10.93 -10.94 -10.37
CA GLU A 72 -10.76 -12.12 -9.55
C GLU A 72 -10.00 -11.83 -8.25
N PHE A 73 -10.28 -12.62 -7.23
CA PHE A 73 -9.59 -12.52 -5.93
C PHE A 73 -8.95 -13.85 -5.56
N ARG A 74 -7.64 -13.82 -5.34
CA ARG A 74 -6.79 -14.96 -5.01
C ARG A 74 -6.33 -14.92 -3.57
N ALA A 75 -6.41 -16.05 -2.88
CA ALA A 75 -5.77 -16.20 -1.57
C ALA A 75 -4.27 -16.35 -1.77
N GLY A 76 -3.47 -15.54 -1.07
CA GLY A 76 -2.02 -15.59 -1.18
C GLY A 76 -1.31 -14.64 -0.23
N ARG A 77 -0.01 -14.84 -0.08
CA ARG A 77 0.89 -13.94 0.64
C ARG A 77 1.65 -13.09 -0.36
N LEU A 78 2.02 -11.88 0.06
CA LEU A 78 2.72 -10.94 -0.82
C LEU A 78 4.17 -11.38 -1.10
N GLU A 79 4.76 -12.17 -0.21
CA GLU A 79 6.11 -12.74 -0.38
C GLU A 79 6.18 -13.92 -1.36
N ALA A 80 5.01 -14.42 -1.80
CA ALA A 80 4.86 -15.52 -2.77
C ALA A 80 3.53 -15.36 -3.49
N LEU A 81 3.49 -14.47 -4.48
CA LEU A 81 2.27 -14.10 -5.20
C LEU A 81 1.77 -15.26 -6.07
N PRO A 82 0.47 -15.60 -6.01
CA PRO A 82 -0.14 -16.59 -6.90
C PRO A 82 -0.43 -16.00 -8.29
N VAL A 83 0.60 -15.43 -8.91
CA VAL A 83 0.54 -14.68 -10.19
C VAL A 83 1.77 -15.07 -11.01
N ASP A 84 1.58 -15.30 -12.30
CA ASP A 84 2.64 -15.71 -13.22
C ASP A 84 3.68 -14.60 -13.45
N ASP A 85 4.88 -14.98 -13.84
CA ASP A 85 5.96 -14.06 -14.20
C ASP A 85 5.55 -13.18 -15.39
N ALA A 86 5.95 -11.92 -15.36
CA ALA A 86 5.75 -10.96 -16.44
C ALA A 86 4.31 -10.96 -17.02
N SER A 87 3.30 -11.07 -16.16
CA SER A 87 1.90 -11.24 -16.57
C SER A 87 1.02 -10.01 -16.35
N VAL A 88 1.46 -9.04 -15.53
CA VAL A 88 0.66 -7.85 -15.20
C VAL A 88 1.27 -6.56 -15.75
N ASP A 89 0.41 -5.66 -16.20
CA ASP A 89 0.83 -4.36 -16.75
C ASP A 89 1.06 -3.32 -15.65
N ALA A 90 0.32 -3.45 -14.55
CA ALA A 90 0.41 -2.51 -13.44
C ALA A 90 0.16 -3.20 -12.09
N VAL A 91 0.88 -2.77 -11.07
CA VAL A 91 0.72 -3.22 -9.68
C VAL A 91 0.38 -2.03 -8.80
N THR A 92 -0.57 -2.22 -7.89
CA THR A 92 -0.92 -1.24 -6.85
C THR A 92 -0.85 -1.86 -5.46
N SER A 93 -0.59 -1.01 -4.47
CA SER A 93 -0.67 -1.38 -3.05
C SER A 93 -1.05 -0.17 -2.23
N ASN A 94 -1.88 -0.37 -1.20
CA ASN A 94 -2.33 0.69 -0.31
C ASN A 94 -2.19 0.26 1.15
N CYS A 95 -1.15 0.74 1.84
CA CYS A 95 -0.86 0.50 3.27
C CYS A 95 -0.69 -0.98 3.69
N VAL A 96 -0.29 -1.88 2.81
CA VAL A 96 -0.18 -3.29 3.15
C VAL A 96 1.27 -3.79 3.26
N ILE A 97 2.20 -3.22 2.48
CA ILE A 97 3.60 -3.72 2.44
C ILE A 97 4.26 -3.60 3.81
N ASN A 98 3.95 -2.56 4.57
CA ASN A 98 4.46 -2.41 5.94
C ASN A 98 4.00 -3.48 6.93
N LEU A 99 2.93 -4.21 6.62
CA LEU A 99 2.46 -5.31 7.46
C LEU A 99 3.24 -6.61 7.24
N VAL A 100 4.09 -6.65 6.22
CA VAL A 100 4.85 -7.84 5.84
C VAL A 100 6.25 -7.79 6.45
N PRO A 101 6.70 -8.86 7.17
CA PRO A 101 8.03 -8.91 7.77
C PRO A 101 9.18 -8.90 6.75
N ASP A 102 9.02 -9.61 5.62
CA ASP A 102 10.03 -9.73 4.56
C ASP A 102 9.65 -8.85 3.35
N LYS A 103 9.81 -7.53 3.48
CA LYS A 103 9.57 -6.58 2.38
C LYS A 103 10.46 -6.84 1.15
N PRO A 104 11.75 -7.19 1.30
CA PRO A 104 12.57 -7.56 0.16
C PRO A 104 11.98 -8.70 -0.69
N ALA A 105 11.34 -9.70 -0.08
CA ALA A 105 10.64 -10.74 -0.83
C ALA A 105 9.44 -10.17 -1.60
N VAL A 106 8.67 -9.28 -0.99
CA VAL A 106 7.55 -8.59 -1.67
C VAL A 106 8.04 -7.79 -2.87
N PHE A 107 9.12 -7.04 -2.73
CA PHE A 107 9.67 -6.23 -3.83
C PHE A 107 10.14 -7.11 -4.99
N ARG A 108 10.80 -8.26 -4.71
CA ARG A 108 11.18 -9.23 -5.75
C ARG A 108 9.96 -9.83 -6.46
N GLU A 109 8.91 -10.15 -5.73
CA GLU A 109 7.66 -10.67 -6.31
C GLU A 109 6.98 -9.63 -7.21
N ILE A 110 6.94 -8.36 -6.79
CA ILE A 110 6.42 -7.26 -7.61
C ILE A 110 7.22 -7.16 -8.92
N ALA A 111 8.55 -7.17 -8.85
CA ALA A 111 9.40 -7.12 -10.05
C ALA A 111 9.20 -8.34 -10.95
N ARG A 112 9.03 -9.55 -10.38
CA ARG A 112 8.80 -10.80 -11.10
C ARG A 112 7.51 -10.78 -11.92
N VAL A 113 6.40 -10.31 -11.32
CA VAL A 113 5.08 -10.37 -11.97
C VAL A 113 4.84 -9.26 -12.98
N LEU A 114 5.56 -8.12 -12.85
CA LEU A 114 5.45 -7.01 -13.78
C LEU A 114 6.03 -7.37 -15.16
N LYS A 115 5.28 -7.04 -16.21
CA LYS A 115 5.79 -7.09 -17.58
C LYS A 115 6.91 -6.07 -17.77
N PRO A 116 7.84 -6.31 -18.72
CA PRO A 116 8.74 -5.25 -19.18
C PRO A 116 7.94 -4.00 -19.59
N GLY A 117 8.33 -2.84 -19.05
CA GLY A 117 7.60 -1.59 -19.26
C GLY A 117 6.35 -1.40 -18.40
N GLY A 118 6.04 -2.36 -17.54
CA GLY A 118 4.99 -2.23 -16.53
C GLY A 118 5.28 -1.15 -15.49
N ARG A 119 4.37 -0.95 -14.57
CA ARG A 119 4.52 0.07 -13.52
C ARG A 119 3.95 -0.35 -12.18
N LEU A 120 4.60 0.12 -11.13
CA LEU A 120 4.16 0.02 -9.74
C LEU A 120 3.70 1.40 -9.26
N VAL A 121 2.58 1.47 -8.53
CA VAL A 121 2.21 2.63 -7.72
C VAL A 121 1.77 2.16 -6.34
N VAL A 122 2.45 2.67 -5.33
CA VAL A 122 2.19 2.32 -3.92
C VAL A 122 1.90 3.59 -3.12
N SER A 123 0.95 3.50 -2.21
CA SER A 123 0.79 4.45 -1.12
C SER A 123 1.11 3.73 0.20
N ASP A 124 2.13 4.19 0.92
CA ASP A 124 2.56 3.55 2.18
C ASP A 124 3.14 4.59 3.17
N ILE A 125 3.31 4.16 4.40
CA ILE A 125 3.97 4.96 5.44
C ILE A 125 5.47 4.68 5.43
N VAL A 126 6.27 5.73 5.50
CA VAL A 126 7.73 5.64 5.67
C VAL A 126 8.20 6.62 6.75
N LEU A 127 9.39 6.41 7.28
CA LEU A 127 10.01 7.27 8.27
C LEU A 127 11.16 8.07 7.65
N GLU A 128 11.15 9.39 7.81
CA GLU A 128 12.30 10.23 7.42
C GLU A 128 13.48 10.07 8.37
N ARG A 129 13.21 9.77 9.65
CA ARG A 129 14.20 9.47 10.68
C ARG A 129 13.61 8.51 11.72
N PRO A 130 14.44 7.87 12.57
CA PRO A 130 13.94 6.99 13.62
C PRO A 130 12.96 7.72 14.55
N LEU A 131 11.90 7.02 14.95
CA LEU A 131 10.98 7.50 15.98
C LEU A 131 11.63 7.44 17.37
N PRO A 132 11.28 8.36 18.29
CA PRO A 132 11.61 8.19 19.70
C PRO A 132 11.16 6.81 20.21
N ALA A 133 12.02 6.13 20.99
CA ALA A 133 11.79 4.73 21.36
C ALA A 133 10.46 4.51 22.11
N ALA A 134 10.07 5.45 22.99
CA ALA A 134 8.82 5.38 23.73
C ALA A 134 7.61 5.48 22.78
N LEU A 135 7.67 6.36 21.79
CA LEU A 135 6.62 6.54 20.79
C LEU A 135 6.52 5.31 19.86
N ALA A 136 7.67 4.80 19.42
CA ALA A 136 7.71 3.59 18.60
C ALA A 136 7.07 2.40 19.32
N ALA A 137 7.39 2.21 20.62
CA ALA A 137 6.82 1.12 21.41
C ALA A 137 5.30 1.24 21.61
N ASP A 138 4.78 2.45 21.76
CA ASP A 138 3.34 2.71 21.91
C ASP A 138 2.60 2.54 20.57
N LEU A 139 3.15 3.06 19.47
CA LEU A 139 2.57 2.92 18.13
C LEU A 139 2.55 1.48 17.62
N LEU A 140 3.43 0.59 18.12
CA LEU A 140 3.40 -0.85 17.83
C LEU A 140 2.05 -1.49 18.15
N GLY A 141 1.32 -0.96 19.12
CA GLY A 141 -0.02 -1.47 19.49
C GLY A 141 -1.19 -0.80 18.77
N TYR A 142 -0.99 0.35 18.12
CA TYR A 142 -2.12 1.20 17.70
C TYR A 142 -2.33 1.28 16.17
N VAL A 143 -1.27 1.32 15.39
CA VAL A 143 -1.37 1.48 13.92
C VAL A 143 -0.34 0.59 13.22
N GLY A 144 -0.76 -0.60 12.80
CA GLY A 144 0.12 -1.59 12.18
C GLY A 144 0.98 -1.07 11.02
N CYS A 145 0.50 -0.09 10.26
CA CYS A 145 1.26 0.50 9.16
C CYS A 145 2.46 1.34 9.62
N ILE A 146 2.42 1.91 10.84
CA ILE A 146 3.56 2.70 11.36
C ILE A 146 4.57 1.79 12.05
N SER A 147 4.11 0.74 12.71
CA SER A 147 4.99 -0.19 13.43
C SER A 147 5.94 -0.96 12.51
N GLY A 148 5.50 -1.21 11.29
CA GLY A 148 6.31 -1.86 10.25
C GLY A 148 6.99 -0.90 9.29
N ALA A 149 6.86 0.42 9.48
CA ALA A 149 7.43 1.40 8.56
C ALA A 149 8.96 1.44 8.65
N ASP A 150 9.60 1.29 7.50
CA ASP A 150 11.04 1.46 7.36
C ASP A 150 11.41 2.94 7.15
N GLN A 151 12.68 3.25 7.36
CA GLN A 151 13.20 4.55 6.91
C GLN A 151 13.07 4.64 5.38
N LYS A 152 12.63 5.78 4.88
CA LYS A 152 12.37 6.06 3.46
C LYS A 152 13.55 5.67 2.57
N ALA A 153 14.78 6.00 2.98
CA ALA A 153 15.97 5.64 2.24
C ALA A 153 16.16 4.12 2.11
N SER A 154 15.96 3.37 3.21
CA SER A 154 16.09 1.90 3.21
C SER A 154 14.96 1.24 2.40
N TYR A 155 13.73 1.76 2.51
CA TYR A 155 12.60 1.27 1.74
C TYR A 155 12.83 1.41 0.24
N PHE A 156 13.30 2.57 -0.23
CA PHE A 156 13.57 2.82 -1.64
C PHE A 156 14.82 2.09 -2.14
N ALA A 157 15.84 1.91 -1.28
CA ALA A 157 16.98 1.06 -1.62
C ALA A 157 16.56 -0.39 -1.86
N GLY A 158 15.66 -0.94 -1.03
CA GLY A 158 15.12 -2.29 -1.21
C GLY A 158 14.32 -2.46 -2.52
N LEU A 159 13.59 -1.45 -2.96
CA LEU A 159 12.94 -1.45 -4.28
C LEU A 159 13.98 -1.52 -5.40
N ALA A 160 15.01 -0.69 -5.34
CA ALA A 160 16.07 -0.66 -6.35
C ALA A 160 16.85 -1.99 -6.40
N GLU A 161 17.16 -2.60 -5.26
CA GLU A 161 17.80 -3.92 -5.16
C GLU A 161 16.96 -5.03 -5.78
N ALA A 162 15.64 -4.91 -5.75
CA ALA A 162 14.72 -5.85 -6.40
C ALA A 162 14.58 -5.59 -7.92
N GLY A 163 15.24 -4.59 -8.49
CA GLY A 163 15.16 -4.23 -9.90
C GLY A 163 14.03 -3.24 -10.24
N LEU A 164 13.42 -2.62 -9.23
CA LEU A 164 12.41 -1.57 -9.42
C LEU A 164 13.10 -0.21 -9.40
N ALA A 165 13.25 0.39 -10.56
CA ALA A 165 13.96 1.65 -10.79
C ALA A 165 13.01 2.83 -11.03
N ASP A 166 13.56 3.98 -11.43
CA ASP A 166 12.83 5.21 -11.77
C ASP A 166 11.81 5.62 -10.68
N ILE A 167 12.25 5.53 -9.40
CA ILE A 167 11.38 5.83 -8.27
C ILE A 167 11.07 7.33 -8.25
N GLU A 168 9.78 7.65 -8.43
CA GLU A 168 9.25 9.01 -8.39
C GLU A 168 8.24 9.14 -7.26
N VAL A 169 8.47 10.08 -6.35
CA VAL A 169 7.50 10.41 -5.30
C VAL A 169 6.44 11.35 -5.89
N LEU A 170 5.21 10.87 -5.94
CA LEU A 170 4.06 11.57 -6.53
C LEU A 170 3.30 12.40 -5.48
N ARG A 171 3.33 11.96 -4.23
CA ARG A 171 2.72 12.64 -3.08
C ARG A 171 3.53 12.31 -1.83
N ASP A 172 3.74 13.30 -0.98
CA ASP A 172 4.45 13.16 0.29
C ASP A 172 3.81 14.13 1.31
N VAL A 173 3.19 13.57 2.35
CA VAL A 173 2.51 14.36 3.38
C VAL A 173 2.92 13.91 4.77
N ASP A 174 2.93 14.84 5.71
CA ASP A 174 3.10 14.55 7.12
C ASP A 174 1.86 13.79 7.63
N TYR A 175 2.07 12.50 7.95
CA TYR A 175 0.97 11.65 8.40
C TYR A 175 0.51 12.02 9.81
N LEU A 176 1.44 12.47 10.66
CA LEU A 176 1.12 12.89 12.02
C LEU A 176 0.27 14.17 12.03
N GLU A 177 0.57 15.11 11.13
CA GLU A 177 -0.27 16.29 10.94
C GLU A 177 -1.69 15.94 10.48
N THR A 178 -1.79 14.97 9.57
CA THR A 178 -3.08 14.45 9.11
C THR A 178 -3.87 13.80 10.27
N MET A 179 -3.19 13.02 11.11
CA MET A 179 -3.80 12.42 12.29
C MET A 179 -4.22 13.49 13.31
N LEU A 180 -3.40 14.51 13.52
CA LEU A 180 -3.71 15.61 14.45
C LEU A 180 -4.96 16.39 14.03
N GLN A 181 -5.17 16.57 12.73
CA GLN A 181 -6.39 17.19 12.19
C GLN A 181 -7.63 16.30 12.33
N ALA A 182 -7.47 14.98 12.20
CA ALA A 182 -8.59 14.02 12.23
C ALA A 182 -8.94 13.56 13.65
N MET A 183 -7.94 13.43 14.52
CA MET A 183 -8.04 12.84 15.87
C MET A 183 -7.11 13.58 16.84
N PRO A 184 -7.36 14.86 17.14
CA PRO A 184 -6.43 15.68 17.95
C PRO A 184 -6.23 15.15 19.37
N GLU A 185 -7.32 14.73 20.03
CA GLU A 185 -7.27 14.25 21.41
C GLU A 185 -6.44 12.98 21.57
N GLU A 186 -6.54 12.05 20.61
CA GLU A 186 -5.79 10.80 20.60
C GLU A 186 -4.30 11.04 20.35
N VAL A 187 -3.96 11.96 19.45
CA VAL A 187 -2.56 12.32 19.17
C VAL A 187 -1.93 13.03 20.38
N GLU A 188 -2.64 13.99 20.98
CA GLU A 188 -2.16 14.68 22.19
C GLU A 188 -1.96 13.70 23.35
N ALA A 189 -2.90 12.79 23.58
CA ALA A 189 -2.80 11.75 24.60
C ALA A 189 -1.62 10.80 24.34
N LEU A 190 -1.37 10.44 23.09
CA LEU A 190 -0.22 9.61 22.66
C LEU A 190 1.10 10.32 22.97
N LEU A 191 1.24 11.58 22.57
CA LEU A 191 2.44 12.39 22.83
C LEU A 191 2.69 12.58 24.33
N ALA A 192 1.64 12.88 25.09
CA ALA A 192 1.75 13.09 26.54
C ALA A 192 2.21 11.82 27.27
N ARG A 193 1.63 10.64 26.98
CA ARG A 193 2.00 9.40 27.69
C ARG A 193 3.35 8.84 27.25
N THR A 194 3.85 9.20 26.06
CA THR A 194 5.20 8.83 25.59
C THR A 194 6.27 9.85 25.98
N GLY A 195 5.88 10.99 26.58
CA GLY A 195 6.78 12.09 26.92
C GLY A 195 7.43 12.73 25.68
N THR A 196 6.79 12.62 24.52
CA THR A 196 7.28 13.12 23.23
C THR A 196 6.55 14.42 22.89
N THR A 197 7.25 15.39 22.35
CA THR A 197 6.65 16.63 21.87
C THR A 197 6.33 16.55 20.37
N LEU A 198 5.35 17.30 19.90
CA LEU A 198 5.02 17.40 18.49
C LEU A 198 6.24 17.85 17.66
N ALA A 199 7.04 18.80 18.18
CA ALA A 199 8.22 19.30 17.48
C ALA A 199 9.30 18.23 17.24
N GLU A 200 9.40 17.23 18.13
CA GLU A 200 10.35 16.13 17.99
C GLU A 200 9.96 15.15 16.91
N VAL A 201 8.67 15.03 16.59
CA VAL A 201 8.15 13.99 15.67
C VAL A 201 7.56 14.56 14.39
N GLN A 202 7.30 15.85 14.31
CA GLN A 202 6.82 16.52 13.12
C GLN A 202 7.73 16.21 11.91
N GLY A 203 7.15 15.86 10.78
CA GLY A 203 7.86 15.50 9.56
C GLY A 203 8.53 14.10 9.58
N THR A 204 8.40 13.34 10.68
CA THR A 204 9.05 12.03 10.80
C THR A 204 8.25 10.92 10.13
N VAL A 205 6.94 10.87 10.35
CA VAL A 205 6.05 9.86 9.76
C VAL A 205 5.44 10.42 8.50
N ARG A 206 5.80 9.85 7.37
CA ARG A 206 5.36 10.33 6.05
C ARG A 206 4.41 9.34 5.40
N SER A 207 3.28 9.81 4.90
CA SER A 207 2.47 9.07 3.94
C SER A 207 2.95 9.43 2.54
N VAL A 208 3.56 8.46 1.85
CA VAL A 208 4.10 8.66 0.50
C VAL A 208 3.31 7.86 -0.52
N THR A 209 3.04 8.47 -1.67
CA THR A 209 2.64 7.75 -2.88
C THR A 209 3.78 7.86 -3.86
N TYR A 210 4.27 6.73 -4.34
CA TYR A 210 5.39 6.69 -5.28
C TYR A 210 5.09 5.75 -6.45
N ARG A 211 5.78 5.99 -7.55
CA ARG A 211 5.81 5.13 -8.73
C ARG A 211 7.20 4.56 -8.90
N ALA A 212 7.28 3.31 -9.39
CA ALA A 212 8.52 2.67 -9.84
C ALA A 212 8.26 1.81 -11.08
N ARG A 213 9.33 1.35 -11.73
CA ARG A 213 9.28 0.48 -12.92
C ARG A 213 10.33 -0.62 -12.83
N PRO A 214 10.09 -1.82 -13.41
CA PRO A 214 11.09 -2.86 -13.57
C PRO A 214 12.12 -2.50 -14.62
#